data_6e79dcb5fe9be63a91741a9a62df5a5c
#
_entry.id   6e79dcb5fe9be63a91741a9a62df5a5c
#
_cell.length_a   1.000
_cell.length_b   1.000
_cell.length_c   1.000
_cell.angle_alpha   90.00
_cell.angle_beta   90.00
_cell.angle_gamma   90.00
#
_symmetry.space_group_name_H-M   'P 1'
#
loop_
_entity.id
_entity.type
_entity.pdbx_description
1 polymer ?
#
loop_
_entity_poly.entity_id
_entity_poly.type
_entity_poly.pdbx_seq_one_letter_code
_entity_poly.pdbx_strand_id
1 'polypeptide(L)'
;MTTSPLDLSRLQAELSSVRFGRSLRYLERTDSTNDDARSALAQGAANGHTVVADAQDAGRGSRGRPWESPASTDLYVSIVDRLPLALAELPPLTLAVGLGVADAVDALLA
;
A
#
# COMPACT_ATOMS: atom_id res chain seq x y z
N MET A 1 6.36 20.13 16.13
CA MET A 1 6.94 19.49 14.94
C MET A 1 6.49 18.03 14.87
N THR A 2 5.77 17.72 13.84
CA THR A 2 5.35 16.33 13.63
C THR A 2 6.47 15.59 12.95
N THR A 3 7.03 14.60 13.61
CA THR A 3 7.91 13.64 12.98
C THR A 3 7.05 12.66 12.22
N SER A 4 7.30 12.52 10.91
CA SER A 4 6.70 11.44 10.15
C SER A 4 7.15 10.11 10.78
N PRO A 5 6.24 9.17 11.07
CA PRO A 5 6.63 7.86 11.58
C PRO A 5 7.37 7.03 10.53
N LEU A 6 7.33 7.45 9.27
CA LEU A 6 8.00 6.77 8.16
C LEU A 6 9.12 7.65 7.61
N ASP A 7 10.35 7.17 7.69
CA ASP A 7 11.49 7.82 7.03
C ASP A 7 11.57 7.33 5.58
N LEU A 8 11.07 8.14 4.66
CA LEU A 8 10.98 7.80 3.25
C LEU A 8 12.35 7.57 2.61
N SER A 9 13.32 8.40 2.95
CA SER A 9 14.68 8.28 2.40
C SER A 9 15.32 6.97 2.81
N ARG A 10 15.17 6.60 4.08
CA ARG A 10 15.69 5.35 4.62
C ARG A 10 14.97 4.15 4.00
N LEU A 11 13.65 4.22 3.87
CA LEU A 11 12.86 3.18 3.25
C LEU A 11 13.33 2.91 1.82
N GLN A 12 13.49 3.96 1.02
CA GLN A 12 13.92 3.84 -0.36
C GLN A 12 15.35 3.27 -0.47
N ALA A 13 16.23 3.65 0.46
CA ALA A 13 17.60 3.15 0.49
C ALA A 13 17.68 1.66 0.86
N GLU A 14 16.78 1.18 1.72
CA GLU A 14 16.75 -0.20 2.18
C GLU A 14 15.95 -1.14 1.29
N LEU A 15 15.13 -0.62 0.38
CA LEU A 15 14.36 -1.45 -0.54
C LEU A 15 15.27 -2.19 -1.52
N SER A 16 15.12 -3.51 -1.56
CA SER A 16 15.83 -4.36 -2.52
C SER A 16 14.94 -4.81 -3.69
N SER A 17 13.65 -4.49 -3.65
CA SER A 17 12.72 -4.83 -4.72
C SER A 17 13.03 -4.06 -5.99
N VAL A 18 12.76 -4.69 -7.14
CA VAL A 18 12.96 -4.05 -8.45
C VAL A 18 11.65 -3.49 -9.02
N ARG A 19 10.51 -3.83 -8.43
CA ARG A 19 9.18 -3.45 -8.93
C ARG A 19 8.37 -2.72 -7.86
N PHE A 20 8.06 -3.37 -6.75
CA PHE A 20 7.18 -2.81 -5.73
C PHE A 20 7.94 -1.76 -4.90
N GLY A 21 7.34 -0.59 -4.79
CA GLY A 21 7.88 0.50 -3.99
C GLY A 21 9.00 1.31 -4.63
N ARG A 22 9.48 0.95 -5.83
CA ARG A 22 10.48 1.78 -6.55
C ARG A 22 9.88 3.12 -6.94
N SER A 23 8.63 3.14 -7.40
CA SER A 23 7.83 4.34 -7.51
C SER A 23 6.95 4.41 -6.27
N LEU A 24 7.15 5.41 -5.43
CA LEU A 24 6.53 5.48 -4.11
C LEU A 24 6.05 6.91 -3.83
N ARG A 25 4.82 7.02 -3.36
CA ARG A 25 4.28 8.26 -2.84
C ARG A 25 3.91 8.07 -1.38
N TYR A 26 4.44 8.92 -0.52
CA TYR A 26 4.07 8.96 0.89
C TYR A 26 3.21 10.17 1.18
N LEU A 27 2.13 9.97 1.93
CA LEU A 27 1.21 11.02 2.37
C LEU A 27 1.03 10.90 3.88
N GLU A 28 1.16 12.02 4.59
CA GLU A 28 0.86 12.02 6.03
C GLU A 28 -0.62 11.76 6.26
N ARG A 29 -1.48 12.25 5.37
CA ARG A 29 -2.93 12.09 5.42
C ARG A 29 -3.52 12.10 4.03
N THR A 30 -4.46 11.20 3.80
CA THR A 30 -5.23 11.12 2.56
C THR A 30 -6.64 10.65 2.89
N ASP A 31 -7.56 10.77 1.95
CA ASP A 31 -8.88 10.17 2.10
C ASP A 31 -8.78 8.64 2.08
N SER A 32 -8.10 8.10 1.07
CA SER A 32 -7.90 6.67 0.92
C SER A 32 -6.72 6.39 -0.02
N THR A 33 -5.79 5.54 0.41
CA THR A 33 -4.68 5.13 -0.46
C THR A 33 -5.18 4.39 -1.69
N ASN A 34 -6.32 3.69 -1.62
CA ASN A 34 -6.93 3.04 -2.78
C ASN A 34 -7.40 4.06 -3.82
N ASP A 35 -8.00 5.16 -3.39
CA ASP A 35 -8.41 6.22 -4.31
C ASP A 35 -7.20 6.88 -4.96
N ASP A 36 -6.15 7.12 -4.19
CA ASP A 36 -4.90 7.67 -4.72
C ASP A 36 -4.25 6.71 -5.73
N ALA A 37 -4.26 5.41 -5.44
CA ALA A 37 -3.72 4.40 -6.34
C ALA A 37 -4.53 4.32 -7.64
N ARG A 38 -5.86 4.40 -7.57
CA ARG A 38 -6.72 4.43 -8.76
C ARG A 38 -6.44 5.64 -9.62
N SER A 39 -6.27 6.82 -9.01
CA SER A 39 -5.89 8.03 -9.73
C SER A 39 -4.53 7.87 -10.41
N ALA A 40 -3.56 7.33 -9.72
CA ALA A 40 -2.24 7.07 -10.27
C ALA A 40 -2.29 6.10 -11.45
N LEU A 41 -3.10 5.04 -11.33
CA LEU A 41 -3.31 4.08 -12.42
C LEU A 41 -3.90 4.76 -13.67
N ALA A 42 -4.90 5.60 -13.48
CA ALA A 42 -5.53 6.34 -14.58
C ALA A 42 -4.56 7.31 -15.26
N GLN A 43 -3.56 7.81 -14.53
CA GLN A 43 -2.54 8.72 -15.04
C GLN A 43 -1.31 8.00 -15.60
N GLY A 44 -1.34 6.68 -15.68
CA GLY A 44 -0.27 5.89 -16.27
C GLY A 44 0.87 5.54 -15.33
N ALA A 45 0.64 5.47 -14.04
CA ALA A 45 1.66 5.05 -13.08
C ALA A 45 2.27 3.69 -13.44
N ALA A 46 3.54 3.51 -13.15
CA ALA A 46 4.24 2.26 -13.40
C ALA A 46 3.66 1.13 -12.54
N ASN A 47 3.74 -0.09 -13.04
CA ASN A 47 3.41 -1.26 -12.25
C ASN A 47 4.29 -1.32 -11.00
N GLY A 48 3.68 -1.62 -9.87
CA GLY A 48 4.37 -1.62 -8.59
C GLY A 48 4.38 -0.26 -7.89
N HIS A 49 3.82 0.80 -8.52
CA HIS A 49 3.69 2.10 -7.86
C HIS A 49 2.90 1.92 -6.56
N THR A 50 3.46 2.44 -5.47
CA THR A 50 2.95 2.22 -4.13
C THR A 50 2.58 3.55 -3.49
N VAL A 51 1.39 3.61 -2.93
CA VAL A 51 0.93 4.75 -2.12
C VAL A 51 0.90 4.30 -0.67
N VAL A 52 1.57 5.07 0.18
CA VAL A 52 1.63 4.82 1.63
C VAL A 52 1.10 6.04 2.35
N ALA A 53 0.23 5.85 3.33
CA ALA A 53 -0.27 6.94 4.17
C ALA A 53 -0.15 6.60 5.65
N ASP A 54 0.05 7.63 6.46
CA ASP A 54 0.04 7.50 7.92
C ASP A 54 -1.37 7.52 8.49
N ALA A 55 -2.30 8.21 7.82
CA ALA A 55 -3.70 8.30 8.23
C ALA A 55 -4.62 8.38 7.03
N GLN A 56 -5.83 7.85 7.18
CA GLN A 56 -6.89 7.98 6.18
C GLN A 56 -8.14 8.59 6.80
N ASP A 57 -8.78 9.51 6.06
CA ASP A 57 -10.02 10.16 6.50
C ASP A 57 -11.28 9.48 5.97
N ALA A 58 -11.14 8.67 4.92
CA ALA A 58 -12.26 7.96 4.30
C ALA A 58 -11.91 6.50 4.02
N GLY A 59 -11.25 5.85 4.97
CA GLY A 59 -10.92 4.43 4.88
C GLY A 59 -12.18 3.59 4.74
N ARG A 60 -12.14 2.58 3.87
CA ARG A 60 -13.28 1.70 3.60
C ARG A 60 -12.90 0.24 3.80
N GLY A 61 -13.76 -0.47 4.51
CA GLY A 61 -13.71 -1.90 4.61
C GLY A 61 -14.61 -2.58 3.57
N SER A 62 -14.87 -3.84 3.75
CA SER A 62 -15.75 -4.62 2.88
C SER A 62 -17.14 -4.02 2.82
N ARG A 63 -17.76 -4.03 1.64
CA ARG A 63 -19.13 -3.56 1.40
C ARG A 63 -19.32 -2.07 1.71
N GLY A 64 -18.26 -1.27 1.53
CA GLY A 64 -18.31 0.18 1.73
C GLY A 64 -18.39 0.62 3.18
N ARG A 65 -18.14 -0.26 4.14
CA ARG A 65 -18.15 0.10 5.57
C ARG A 65 -16.99 1.04 5.88
N PRO A 66 -17.21 2.07 6.72
CA PRO A 66 -16.13 2.93 7.16
C PRO A 66 -15.05 2.11 7.89
N TRP A 67 -13.80 2.47 7.67
CA TRP A 67 -12.67 1.86 8.36
C TRP A 67 -11.86 2.95 9.03
N GLU A 68 -11.71 2.87 10.34
CA GLU A 68 -10.89 3.82 11.07
C GLU A 68 -9.41 3.65 10.74
N SER A 69 -8.77 4.75 10.40
CA SER A 69 -7.38 4.76 9.95
C SER A 69 -6.60 5.87 10.65
N PRO A 70 -6.41 5.74 12.00
CA PRO A 70 -5.74 6.77 12.78
C PRO A 70 -4.26 6.89 12.42
N ALA A 71 -3.70 8.07 12.67
CA ALA A 71 -2.28 8.34 12.46
C ALA A 71 -1.41 7.61 13.48
N SER A 72 -0.19 7.28 13.08
CA SER A 72 0.90 6.79 13.92
C SER A 72 0.66 5.43 14.58
N THR A 73 -0.34 4.68 14.15
CA THR A 73 -0.65 3.35 14.69
C THR A 73 -0.50 2.22 13.68
N ASP A 74 -0.81 2.50 12.43
CA ASP A 74 -0.86 1.48 11.38
C ASP A 74 -0.20 1.98 10.10
N LEU A 75 -0.04 1.10 9.16
CA LEU A 75 0.48 1.39 7.84
C LEU A 75 -0.64 1.14 6.82
N TYR A 76 -0.97 2.17 6.04
CA TYR A 76 -1.97 2.09 4.99
C TYR A 76 -1.26 2.11 3.65
N VAL A 77 -1.39 1.02 2.89
CA VAL A 77 -0.62 0.81 1.65
C VAL A 77 -1.54 0.34 0.55
N SER A 78 -1.40 0.94 -0.62
CA SER A 78 -2.04 0.47 -1.85
C SER A 78 -1.00 0.39 -2.96
N ILE A 79 -1.04 -0.69 -3.72
CA ILE A 79 -0.08 -0.94 -4.80
C ILE A 79 -0.84 -1.05 -6.12
N VAL A 80 -0.34 -0.33 -7.12
CA VAL A 80 -0.85 -0.41 -8.50
C VAL A 80 -0.12 -1.51 -9.23
N ASP A 81 -0.88 -2.42 -9.83
CA ASP A 81 -0.29 -3.42 -10.69
C ASP A 81 -1.27 -3.84 -11.80
N ARG A 82 -0.76 -3.99 -13.00
CA ARG A 82 -1.52 -4.44 -14.17
C ARG A 82 -1.11 -5.87 -14.46
N LEU A 83 -1.95 -6.81 -14.07
CA LEU A 83 -1.64 -8.22 -14.19
C LEU A 83 -2.41 -8.83 -15.36
N PRO A 84 -1.77 -9.67 -16.19
CA PRO A 84 -2.45 -10.36 -17.27
C PRO A 84 -3.24 -11.55 -16.74
N LEU A 85 -4.14 -11.32 -15.78
CA LEU A 85 -4.93 -12.34 -15.12
C LEU A 85 -6.40 -12.17 -15.46
N ALA A 86 -7.09 -13.28 -15.67
CA ALA A 86 -8.54 -13.28 -15.75
C ALA A 86 -9.15 -13.00 -14.37
N LEU A 87 -10.35 -12.48 -14.34
CA LEU A 87 -11.05 -12.13 -13.10
C LEU A 87 -11.15 -13.33 -12.15
N ALA A 88 -11.34 -14.53 -12.70
CA ALA A 88 -11.44 -15.78 -11.94
C ALA A 88 -10.10 -16.18 -11.26
N GLU A 89 -8.98 -15.63 -11.69
CA GLU A 89 -7.66 -15.91 -11.13
C GLU A 89 -7.29 -14.97 -9.97
N LEU A 90 -8.10 -13.95 -9.68
CA LEU A 90 -7.82 -12.99 -8.62
C LEU A 90 -7.88 -13.59 -7.20
N PRO A 91 -8.82 -14.49 -6.84
CA PRO A 91 -8.83 -15.05 -5.48
C PRO A 91 -7.52 -15.76 -5.09
N PRO A 92 -6.89 -16.61 -5.93
CA PRO A 92 -5.57 -17.16 -5.61
C PRO A 92 -4.50 -16.08 -5.40
N LEU A 93 -4.54 -15.00 -6.18
CA LEU A 93 -3.61 -13.88 -6.01
C LEU A 93 -3.80 -13.21 -4.64
N THR A 94 -5.03 -12.98 -4.23
CA THR A 94 -5.33 -12.41 -2.92
C THR A 94 -4.74 -13.27 -1.80
N LEU A 95 -4.86 -14.58 -1.90
CA LEU A 95 -4.27 -15.51 -0.95
C LEU A 95 -2.73 -15.41 -0.94
N ALA A 96 -2.12 -15.33 -2.11
CA ALA A 96 -0.67 -15.20 -2.24
C ALA A 96 -0.16 -13.90 -1.60
N VAL A 97 -0.87 -12.79 -1.80
CA VAL A 97 -0.54 -11.51 -1.16
C VAL A 97 -0.63 -11.64 0.36
N GLY A 98 -1.67 -12.27 0.88
CA GLY A 98 -1.82 -12.52 2.31
C GLY A 98 -0.65 -13.31 2.89
N LEU A 99 -0.21 -14.34 2.20
CA LEU A 99 0.95 -15.13 2.61
C LEU A 99 2.24 -14.29 2.59
N GLY A 100 2.42 -13.44 1.60
CA GLY A 100 3.57 -12.55 1.53
C GLY A 100 3.61 -11.56 2.69
N VAL A 101 2.46 -11.00 3.08
CA VAL A 101 2.36 -10.12 4.25
C VAL A 101 2.69 -10.89 5.53
N ALA A 102 2.17 -12.10 5.68
CA ALA A 102 2.47 -12.94 6.85
C ALA A 102 3.96 -13.24 6.95
N ASP A 103 4.62 -13.58 5.85
CA ASP A 103 6.05 -13.83 5.81
C ASP A 103 6.85 -12.58 6.22
N ALA A 104 6.45 -11.39 5.76
CA ALA A 104 7.08 -10.14 6.12
C ALA A 104 6.96 -9.86 7.62
N VAL A 105 5.79 -10.08 8.20
CA VAL A 105 5.57 -9.91 9.65
C VAL A 105 6.42 -10.89 10.44
N ASP A 106 6.46 -12.15 10.03
CA ASP A 106 7.28 -13.17 10.70
C ASP A 106 8.76 -12.78 10.69
N ALA A 107 9.26 -12.25 9.57
CA ALA A 107 10.64 -11.79 9.47
C ALA A 107 10.94 -10.63 10.44
N LEU A 108 9.97 -9.74 10.67
CA LEU A 108 10.13 -8.63 11.62
C LEU A 108 10.10 -9.09 13.07
N LEU A 109 9.39 -10.16 13.37
CA LEU A 109 9.22 -10.68 14.73
C LEU A 109 10.26 -11.73 15.11
N ALA A 110 11.05 -12.17 14.17
CA ALA A 110 12.08 -13.19 14.38
C ALA A 110 13.25 -12.69 15.21
#